data_65fbcad5b18034c03e12c1470ac681a3
#
_entry.id   65fbcad5b18034c03e12c1470ac681a3
#
_cell.length_a   1.000
_cell.length_b   1.000
_cell.length_c   1.000
_cell.angle_alpha   90.00
_cell.angle_beta   90.00
_cell.angle_gamma   90.00
#
_symmetry.space_group_name_H-M   'P 1'
#
loop_
_entity.id
_entity.type
_entity.pdbx_description
1 polymer ?
#
loop_
_entity_poly.entity_id
_entity_poly.type
_entity_poly.pdbx_seq_one_letter_code
_entity_poly.pdbx_strand_id
1 'polypeptide(L)'
;MKKYDAIIIGFGKGGKTLAADLANHGWNVAVVERSTGMYGGTCINIGCIPTKALVHYAQVTGYRRPSTFEQYAEEFKQAILAKEKLTSLLREKNFKNLDDRETVTVYTGEASFRSPYEIVVKTDTDSFLLEGEKIFINTGATTIIPTICGIEDNPYVYTSTSIMELEKLPRHLVIVGGGYIGLEFASMFAGFGSKVTILEAGEVFIPRE
;
A
#
# COMPACT_ATOMS: atom_id res chain seq x y z
N MET A 1 13.37 -15.85 -24.68
CA MET A 1 13.84 -14.60 -24.10
C MET A 1 13.16 -13.45 -24.82
N LYS A 2 12.49 -12.55 -24.08
CA LYS A 2 11.84 -11.36 -24.65
C LYS A 2 12.73 -10.15 -24.37
N LYS A 3 12.80 -9.23 -25.34
CA LYS A 3 13.67 -8.04 -25.26
C LYS A 3 12.84 -6.76 -25.09
N TYR A 4 13.32 -5.85 -24.25
CA TYR A 4 12.69 -4.58 -23.93
C TYR A 4 13.72 -3.46 -23.91
N ASP A 5 13.33 -2.25 -24.27
CA ASP A 5 14.16 -1.06 -24.07
C ASP A 5 14.30 -0.74 -22.58
N ALA A 6 13.23 -0.99 -21.82
CA ALA A 6 13.23 -0.84 -20.37
C ALA A 6 12.49 -1.95 -19.63
N ILE A 7 13.04 -2.38 -18.48
CA ILE A 7 12.35 -3.23 -17.52
C ILE A 7 12.22 -2.44 -16.21
N ILE A 8 11.01 -2.35 -15.67
CA ILE A 8 10.72 -1.67 -14.42
C ILE A 8 10.24 -2.70 -13.40
N ILE A 9 10.97 -2.85 -12.30
CA ILE A 9 10.65 -3.78 -11.22
C ILE A 9 9.89 -3.03 -10.12
N GLY A 10 8.58 -3.26 -10.03
CA GLY A 10 7.64 -2.62 -9.13
C GLY A 10 6.69 -1.65 -9.81
N PHE A 11 5.39 -1.88 -9.61
CA PHE A 11 4.28 -1.09 -10.19
C PHE A 11 3.90 0.11 -9.30
N GLY A 12 4.84 0.63 -8.51
CA GLY A 12 4.61 1.78 -7.65
C GLY A 12 4.50 3.10 -8.43
N LYS A 13 4.29 4.22 -7.70
CA LYS A 13 4.07 5.54 -8.29
C LYS A 13 5.17 5.95 -9.28
N GLY A 14 6.44 5.75 -8.92
CA GLY A 14 7.58 6.05 -9.80
C GLY A 14 7.60 5.16 -11.03
N GLY A 15 7.52 3.82 -10.83
CA GLY A 15 7.59 2.83 -11.90
C GLY A 15 6.49 2.97 -12.93
N LYS A 16 5.23 3.07 -12.50
CA LYS A 16 4.10 3.23 -13.44
C LYS A 16 4.14 4.55 -14.22
N THR A 17 4.62 5.64 -13.58
CA THR A 17 4.72 6.93 -14.25
C THR A 17 5.83 6.91 -15.29
N LEU A 18 6.99 6.33 -14.94
CA LEU A 18 8.10 6.14 -15.87
C LEU A 18 7.71 5.24 -17.04
N ALA A 19 7.03 4.09 -16.75
CA ALA A 19 6.57 3.18 -17.80
C ALA A 19 5.67 3.88 -18.82
N ALA A 20 4.70 4.66 -18.33
CA ALA A 20 3.80 5.40 -19.19
C ALA A 20 4.52 6.47 -20.03
N ASP A 21 5.51 7.16 -19.44
CA ASP A 21 6.30 8.18 -20.11
C ASP A 21 7.19 7.56 -21.21
N LEU A 22 7.94 6.51 -20.90
CA LEU A 22 8.76 5.78 -21.85
C LEU A 22 7.92 5.21 -23.01
N ALA A 23 6.75 4.64 -22.72
CA ALA A 23 5.83 4.17 -23.74
C ALA A 23 5.33 5.27 -24.67
N ASN A 24 5.05 6.48 -24.14
CA ASN A 24 4.68 7.65 -24.94
C ASN A 24 5.82 8.09 -25.89
N HIS A 25 7.06 7.76 -25.55
CA HIS A 25 8.24 7.99 -26.40
C HIS A 25 8.57 6.81 -27.31
N GLY A 26 7.68 5.83 -27.43
CA GLY A 26 7.81 4.69 -28.34
C GLY A 26 8.69 3.54 -27.81
N TRP A 27 9.07 3.55 -26.54
CA TRP A 27 9.85 2.48 -25.95
C TRP A 27 8.98 1.25 -25.68
N ASN A 28 9.56 0.07 -25.89
CA ASN A 28 8.99 -1.20 -25.49
C ASN A 28 9.35 -1.52 -24.03
N VAL A 29 8.38 -1.50 -23.14
CA VAL A 29 8.58 -1.52 -21.69
C VAL A 29 7.96 -2.76 -21.04
N ALA A 30 8.73 -3.46 -20.21
CA ALA A 30 8.19 -4.46 -19.28
C ALA A 30 8.03 -3.86 -17.88
N VAL A 31 6.89 -4.06 -17.26
CA VAL A 31 6.65 -3.74 -15.84
C VAL A 31 6.40 -5.01 -15.08
N VAL A 32 7.15 -5.26 -14.00
CA VAL A 32 7.01 -6.46 -13.19
C VAL A 32 6.47 -6.08 -11.82
N GLU A 33 5.35 -6.70 -11.42
CA GLU A 33 4.78 -6.53 -10.07
C GLU A 33 4.51 -7.90 -9.44
N ARG A 34 4.94 -8.09 -8.20
CA ARG A 34 4.81 -9.40 -7.55
C ARG A 34 3.39 -9.74 -7.08
N SER A 35 2.52 -8.73 -6.94
CA SER A 35 1.18 -8.91 -6.37
C SER A 35 0.11 -8.15 -7.14
N THR A 36 -0.95 -8.84 -7.57
CA THR A 36 -2.13 -8.22 -8.17
C THR A 36 -2.78 -7.19 -7.23
N GLY A 37 -2.63 -7.36 -5.92
CA GLY A 37 -3.10 -6.43 -4.90
C GLY A 37 -2.32 -5.11 -4.82
N MET A 38 -1.18 -4.99 -5.54
CA MET A 38 -0.27 -3.84 -5.41
C MET A 38 -0.14 -2.99 -6.68
N TYR A 39 -0.96 -3.22 -7.71
CA TYR A 39 -0.97 -2.32 -8.88
C TYR A 39 -1.27 -0.88 -8.48
N GLY A 40 -0.38 0.04 -8.83
CA GLY A 40 -0.39 1.43 -8.39
C GLY A 40 0.47 1.72 -7.16
N GLY A 41 0.99 0.67 -6.49
CA GLY A 41 1.94 0.74 -5.38
C GLY A 41 1.33 1.16 -4.04
N THR A 42 2.19 1.44 -3.09
CA THR A 42 1.87 1.76 -1.69
C THR A 42 0.80 2.84 -1.55
N CYS A 43 0.92 3.94 -2.27
CA CYS A 43 0.00 5.08 -2.13
C CYS A 43 -1.46 4.70 -2.42
N ILE A 44 -1.70 3.87 -3.46
CA ILE A 44 -3.05 3.44 -3.85
C ILE A 44 -3.60 2.38 -2.89
N ASN A 45 -2.77 1.43 -2.48
CA ASN A 45 -3.25 0.19 -1.89
C ASN A 45 -3.16 0.14 -0.36
N ILE A 46 -2.07 0.65 0.21
CA ILE A 46 -1.74 0.48 1.63
C ILE A 46 -1.21 1.76 2.31
N GLY A 47 -1.29 2.91 1.66
CA GLY A 47 -0.77 4.18 2.18
C GLY A 47 -1.76 5.32 2.04
N CYS A 48 -1.44 6.32 1.20
CA CYS A 48 -2.13 7.62 1.15
C CYS A 48 -3.65 7.50 0.94
N ILE A 49 -4.07 6.75 -0.08
CA ILE A 49 -5.49 6.72 -0.47
C ILE A 49 -6.36 6.02 0.57
N PRO A 50 -6.07 4.77 1.01
CA PRO A 50 -6.88 4.13 2.02
C PRO A 50 -6.87 4.89 3.34
N THR A 51 -5.72 5.42 3.78
CA THR A 51 -5.64 6.19 5.02
C THR A 51 -6.50 7.46 4.94
N LYS A 52 -6.39 8.24 3.85
CA LYS A 52 -7.18 9.49 3.71
C LYS A 52 -8.67 9.22 3.56
N ALA A 53 -9.06 8.12 2.92
CA ALA A 53 -10.46 7.70 2.89
C ALA A 53 -10.99 7.43 4.30
N LEU A 54 -10.26 6.65 5.10
CA LEU A 54 -10.66 6.33 6.48
C LEU A 54 -10.65 7.58 7.39
N VAL A 55 -9.66 8.47 7.27
CA VAL A 55 -9.64 9.76 7.98
C VAL A 55 -10.88 10.59 7.65
N HIS A 56 -11.24 10.67 6.37
CA HIS A 56 -12.45 11.39 5.96
C HIS A 56 -13.72 10.81 6.61
N TYR A 57 -13.89 9.49 6.56
CA TYR A 57 -15.04 8.82 7.19
C TYR A 57 -15.04 8.99 8.72
N ALA A 58 -13.88 8.95 9.37
CA ALA A 58 -13.75 9.21 10.80
C ALA A 58 -14.21 10.63 11.17
N GLN A 59 -13.84 11.63 10.36
CA GLN A 59 -14.31 13.00 10.54
C GLN A 59 -15.84 13.12 10.38
N VAL A 60 -16.40 12.49 9.33
CA VAL A 60 -17.86 12.48 9.10
C VAL A 60 -18.58 11.81 10.28
N THR A 61 -18.07 10.68 10.77
CA THR A 61 -18.60 10.00 11.96
C THR A 61 -18.54 10.90 13.20
N GLY A 62 -17.43 11.61 13.41
CA GLY A 62 -17.29 12.58 14.50
C GLY A 62 -18.31 13.73 14.44
N TYR A 63 -18.69 14.18 13.25
CA TYR A 63 -19.77 15.17 13.07
C TYR A 63 -21.17 14.61 13.35
N ARG A 64 -21.42 13.34 12.99
CA ARG A 64 -22.69 12.64 13.25
C ARG A 64 -22.92 12.35 14.74
N ARG A 65 -21.85 12.23 15.51
CA ARG A 65 -21.85 11.96 16.97
C ARG A 65 -22.73 10.76 17.35
N PRO A 66 -22.42 9.53 16.91
CA PRO A 66 -23.17 8.36 17.34
C PRO A 66 -23.25 8.28 18.87
N SER A 67 -24.36 7.76 19.37
CA SER A 67 -24.65 7.75 20.82
C SER A 67 -24.08 6.52 21.53
N THR A 68 -23.78 5.44 20.78
CA THR A 68 -23.25 4.17 21.35
C THR A 68 -22.03 3.69 20.57
N PHE A 69 -21.20 2.87 21.21
CA PHE A 69 -20.04 2.28 20.56
C PHE A 69 -20.42 1.37 19.38
N GLU A 70 -21.56 0.69 19.46
CA GLU A 70 -22.08 -0.17 18.41
C GLU A 70 -22.41 0.63 17.14
N GLN A 71 -22.93 1.84 17.30
CA GLN A 71 -23.16 2.75 16.16
C GLN A 71 -21.85 3.22 15.55
N TYR A 72 -20.84 3.56 16.37
CA TYR A 72 -19.50 3.86 15.87
C TYR A 72 -18.87 2.69 15.12
N ALA A 73 -19.04 1.46 15.64
CA ALA A 73 -18.52 0.25 15.00
C ALA A 73 -19.18 -0.01 13.63
N GLU A 74 -20.48 0.29 13.48
CA GLU A 74 -21.16 0.18 12.20
C GLU A 74 -20.64 1.24 11.19
N GLU A 75 -20.45 2.50 11.62
CA GLU A 75 -19.86 3.54 10.77
C GLU A 75 -18.43 3.15 10.32
N PHE A 76 -17.63 2.57 11.23
CA PHE A 76 -16.30 2.06 10.89
C PHE A 76 -16.36 0.95 9.85
N LYS A 77 -17.25 -0.02 10.01
CA LYS A 77 -17.44 -1.11 9.05
C LYS A 77 -17.80 -0.57 7.65
N GLN A 78 -18.71 0.39 7.59
CA GLN A 78 -19.09 1.06 6.32
C GLN A 78 -17.90 1.81 5.71
N ALA A 79 -17.07 2.45 6.53
CA ALA A 79 -15.85 3.13 6.08
C ALA A 79 -14.82 2.14 5.48
N ILE A 80 -14.62 0.97 6.11
CA ILE A 80 -13.75 -0.10 5.58
C ILE A 80 -14.26 -0.56 4.20
N LEU A 81 -15.54 -0.87 4.05
CA LEU A 81 -16.13 -1.28 2.78
C LEU A 81 -15.98 -0.23 1.68
N ALA A 82 -16.19 1.04 2.03
CA ALA A 82 -16.04 2.15 1.09
C ALA A 82 -14.57 2.34 0.67
N LYS A 83 -13.62 2.23 1.62
CA LYS A 83 -12.18 2.24 1.36
C LYS A 83 -11.78 1.11 0.40
N GLU A 84 -12.25 -0.12 0.63
CA GLU A 84 -11.95 -1.27 -0.22
C GLU A 84 -12.47 -1.09 -1.64
N LYS A 85 -13.69 -0.62 -1.79
CA LYS A 85 -14.28 -0.30 -3.10
C LYS A 85 -13.45 0.75 -3.85
N LEU A 86 -13.01 1.81 -3.16
CA LEU A 86 -12.19 2.87 -3.74
C LEU A 86 -10.82 2.35 -4.17
N THR A 87 -10.12 1.62 -3.30
CA THR A 87 -8.78 1.10 -3.60
C THR A 87 -8.81 0.08 -4.73
N SER A 88 -9.81 -0.82 -4.76
CA SER A 88 -9.99 -1.80 -5.83
C SER A 88 -10.23 -1.14 -7.18
N LEU A 89 -11.11 -0.13 -7.24
CA LEU A 89 -11.37 0.64 -8.45
C LEU A 89 -10.10 1.35 -8.97
N LEU A 90 -9.34 1.98 -8.06
CA LEU A 90 -8.12 2.67 -8.44
C LEU A 90 -7.00 1.71 -8.86
N ARG A 91 -6.90 0.55 -8.25
CA ARG A 91 -5.97 -0.52 -8.61
C ARG A 91 -6.22 -1.00 -10.02
N GLU A 92 -7.47 -1.34 -10.34
CA GLU A 92 -7.88 -1.75 -11.69
C GLU A 92 -7.59 -0.66 -12.72
N LYS A 93 -7.95 0.59 -12.44
CA LYS A 93 -7.66 1.73 -13.32
C LYS A 93 -6.17 1.92 -13.57
N ASN A 94 -5.33 1.74 -12.54
CA ASN A 94 -3.88 1.83 -12.70
C ASN A 94 -3.31 0.69 -13.55
N PHE A 95 -3.82 -0.54 -13.35
CA PHE A 95 -3.44 -1.68 -14.18
C PHE A 95 -3.77 -1.43 -15.65
N LYS A 96 -5.04 -1.16 -15.97
CA LYS A 96 -5.51 -0.90 -17.33
C LYS A 96 -4.76 0.24 -18.02
N ASN A 97 -4.42 1.30 -17.30
CA ASN A 97 -3.69 2.44 -17.86
C ASN A 97 -2.31 2.08 -18.42
N LEU A 98 -1.70 1.00 -17.96
CA LEU A 98 -0.46 0.46 -18.54
C LEU A 98 -0.71 -0.71 -19.49
N ASP A 99 -1.56 -1.66 -19.10
CA ASP A 99 -1.81 -2.89 -19.84
C ASP A 99 -2.48 -2.65 -21.21
N ASP A 100 -3.30 -1.60 -21.32
CA ASP A 100 -3.95 -1.19 -22.56
C ASP A 100 -2.99 -0.52 -23.59
N ARG A 101 -1.69 -0.35 -23.24
CA ARG A 101 -0.69 0.25 -24.13
C ARG A 101 0.02 -0.82 -24.93
N GLU A 102 0.05 -0.69 -26.25
CA GLU A 102 0.68 -1.65 -27.16
C GLU A 102 2.16 -1.92 -26.88
N THR A 103 2.87 -0.90 -26.38
CA THR A 103 4.32 -0.97 -26.09
C THR A 103 4.63 -1.31 -24.62
N VAL A 104 3.62 -1.61 -23.78
CA VAL A 104 3.83 -2.02 -22.39
C VAL A 104 3.37 -3.45 -22.19
N THR A 105 4.19 -4.25 -21.53
CA THR A 105 3.80 -5.58 -21.06
C THR A 105 3.90 -5.62 -19.53
N VAL A 106 2.79 -5.91 -18.86
CA VAL A 106 2.75 -6.11 -17.42
C VAL A 106 2.91 -7.57 -17.07
N TYR A 107 3.90 -7.89 -16.24
CA TYR A 107 4.11 -9.23 -15.69
C TYR A 107 3.75 -9.24 -14.21
N THR A 108 2.90 -10.19 -13.82
CA THR A 108 2.62 -10.46 -12.40
C THR A 108 3.48 -11.62 -11.95
N GLY A 109 4.49 -11.34 -11.13
CA GLY A 109 5.43 -12.34 -10.65
C GLY A 109 6.62 -11.71 -9.92
N GLU A 110 7.42 -12.56 -9.33
CA GLU A 110 8.62 -12.16 -8.62
C GLU A 110 9.80 -12.02 -9.58
N ALA A 111 10.43 -10.84 -9.56
CA ALA A 111 11.59 -10.54 -10.39
C ALA A 111 12.90 -10.83 -9.64
N SER A 112 13.83 -11.48 -10.33
CA SER A 112 15.20 -11.66 -9.85
C SER A 112 16.21 -11.39 -10.97
N PHE A 113 17.36 -10.83 -10.62
CA PHE A 113 18.45 -10.63 -11.56
C PHE A 113 19.15 -11.96 -11.87
N ARG A 114 19.34 -12.23 -13.16
CA ARG A 114 20.22 -13.30 -13.66
C ARG A 114 21.57 -12.73 -14.10
N SER A 115 21.56 -11.54 -14.68
CA SER A 115 22.73 -10.77 -15.08
C SER A 115 22.42 -9.27 -14.97
N PRO A 116 23.36 -8.34 -15.23
CA PRO A 116 23.07 -6.90 -15.22
C PRO A 116 21.97 -6.45 -16.18
N TYR A 117 21.66 -7.26 -17.22
CA TYR A 117 20.67 -6.94 -18.24
C TYR A 117 19.55 -7.97 -18.35
N GLU A 118 19.58 -9.04 -17.55
CA GLU A 118 18.60 -10.11 -17.62
C GLU A 118 17.84 -10.26 -16.30
N ILE A 119 16.53 -10.30 -16.41
CA ILE A 119 15.60 -10.53 -15.30
C ILE A 119 14.84 -11.83 -15.54
N VAL A 120 14.80 -12.70 -14.53
CA VAL A 120 13.87 -13.83 -14.47
C VAL A 120 12.64 -13.37 -13.71
N VAL A 121 11.47 -13.49 -14.33
CA VAL A 121 10.17 -13.27 -13.68
C VAL A 121 9.51 -14.62 -13.44
N LYS A 122 9.32 -14.97 -12.18
CA LYS A 122 8.66 -16.20 -11.76
C LYS A 122 7.22 -15.90 -11.37
N THR A 123 6.27 -16.47 -12.10
CA THR A 123 4.83 -16.43 -11.79
C THR A 123 4.41 -17.72 -11.08
N ASP A 124 3.14 -17.85 -10.74
CA ASP A 124 2.61 -19.08 -10.12
C ASP A 124 2.71 -20.31 -11.04
N THR A 125 2.67 -20.10 -12.36
CA THR A 125 2.62 -21.19 -13.36
C THR A 125 3.85 -21.25 -14.26
N ASP A 126 4.52 -20.11 -14.48
CA ASP A 126 5.53 -19.95 -15.51
C ASP A 126 6.78 -19.21 -15.02
N SER A 127 7.82 -19.25 -15.85
CA SER A 127 9.02 -18.46 -15.66
C SER A 127 9.42 -17.81 -16.99
N PHE A 128 9.60 -16.49 -16.97
CA PHE A 128 9.96 -15.69 -18.14
C PHE A 128 11.39 -15.14 -17.98
N LEU A 129 12.20 -15.28 -19.02
CA LEU A 129 13.49 -14.60 -19.12
C LEU A 129 13.32 -13.35 -19.99
N LEU A 130 13.56 -12.18 -19.38
CA LEU A 130 13.48 -10.87 -20.00
C LEU A 130 14.88 -10.26 -20.08
N GLU A 131 15.22 -9.63 -21.22
CA GLU A 131 16.44 -8.84 -21.42
C GLU A 131 16.04 -7.38 -21.60
N GLY A 132 16.68 -6.46 -20.87
CA GLY A 132 16.40 -5.03 -20.94
C GLY A 132 17.68 -4.21 -21.11
N GLU A 133 17.65 -3.22 -21.99
CA GLU A 133 18.77 -2.26 -22.11
C GLU A 133 18.90 -1.39 -20.87
N LYS A 134 17.80 -1.05 -20.25
CA LYS A 134 17.72 -0.30 -18.98
C LYS A 134 16.84 -1.06 -17.97
N ILE A 135 17.30 -1.17 -16.74
CA ILE A 135 16.52 -1.79 -15.66
C ILE A 135 16.37 -0.80 -14.52
N PHE A 136 15.11 -0.56 -14.13
CA PHE A 136 14.74 0.36 -13.06
C PHE A 136 14.20 -0.40 -11.87
N ILE A 137 14.82 -0.22 -10.69
CA ILE A 137 14.39 -0.84 -9.43
C ILE A 137 13.48 0.14 -8.70
N ASN A 138 12.18 -0.21 -8.61
CA ASN A 138 11.14 0.61 -7.97
C ASN A 138 10.33 -0.24 -6.97
N THR A 139 11.02 -1.10 -6.22
CA THR A 139 10.42 -2.10 -5.33
C THR A 139 9.83 -1.50 -4.04
N GLY A 140 10.11 -0.23 -3.76
CA GLY A 140 9.57 0.48 -2.58
C GLY A 140 10.22 0.06 -1.27
N ALA A 141 9.44 0.08 -0.19
CA ALA A 141 9.87 -0.24 1.17
C ALA A 141 8.84 -1.14 1.86
N THR A 142 9.28 -1.87 2.85
CA THR A 142 8.44 -2.68 3.74
C THR A 142 8.50 -2.14 5.17
N THR A 143 7.45 -2.39 5.93
CA THR A 143 7.41 -2.02 7.36
C THR A 143 8.43 -2.85 8.14
N ILE A 144 9.26 -2.17 8.91
CA ILE A 144 10.16 -2.81 9.88
C ILE A 144 9.37 -3.06 11.17
N ILE A 145 9.33 -4.30 11.61
CA ILE A 145 8.77 -4.66 12.93
C ILE A 145 9.86 -4.50 13.98
N PRO A 146 9.67 -3.63 14.99
CA PRO A 146 10.66 -3.44 16.03
C PRO A 146 10.79 -4.70 16.91
N THR A 147 11.99 -4.94 17.45
CA THR A 147 12.25 -6.05 18.37
C THR A 147 11.73 -5.69 19.77
N ILE A 148 10.45 -5.96 19.99
CA ILE A 148 9.78 -5.77 21.30
C ILE A 148 9.27 -7.13 21.76
N CYS A 149 9.53 -7.48 23.02
CA CYS A 149 9.08 -8.74 23.59
C CYS A 149 7.55 -8.89 23.51
N GLY A 150 7.08 -10.02 22.94
CA GLY A 150 5.66 -10.32 22.79
C GLY A 150 4.98 -9.74 21.53
N ILE A 151 5.73 -9.13 20.61
CA ILE A 151 5.18 -8.71 19.30
C ILE A 151 5.03 -9.89 18.35
N GLU A 152 6.00 -10.79 18.32
CA GLU A 152 6.01 -11.93 17.41
C GLU A 152 4.81 -12.83 17.67
N ASP A 153 4.16 -13.28 16.59
CA ASP A 153 2.99 -14.17 16.60
C ASP A 153 1.80 -13.69 17.45
N ASN A 154 1.76 -12.41 17.80
CA ASN A 154 0.65 -11.85 18.56
C ASN A 154 -0.49 -11.41 17.62
N PRO A 155 -1.67 -12.04 17.69
CA PRO A 155 -2.79 -11.78 16.78
C PRO A 155 -3.42 -10.39 16.94
N TYR A 156 -3.04 -9.64 17.98
CA TYR A 156 -3.52 -8.29 18.27
C TYR A 156 -2.52 -7.21 17.86
N VAL A 157 -1.39 -7.57 17.25
CA VAL A 157 -0.40 -6.63 16.74
C VAL A 157 -0.62 -6.40 15.26
N TYR A 158 -0.74 -5.13 14.89
CA TYR A 158 -1.02 -4.68 13.53
C TYR A 158 0.04 -3.70 13.07
N THR A 159 0.35 -3.72 11.80
CA THR A 159 1.12 -2.66 11.12
C THR A 159 0.18 -1.59 10.57
N SER A 160 0.72 -0.48 10.06
CA SER A 160 -0.06 0.54 9.34
C SER A 160 -0.85 -0.03 8.14
N THR A 161 -0.42 -1.15 7.57
CA THR A 161 -1.12 -1.84 6.50
C THR A 161 -2.27 -2.68 7.04
N SER A 162 -1.95 -3.63 7.93
CA SER A 162 -2.94 -4.62 8.38
C SER A 162 -4.04 -4.03 9.28
N ILE A 163 -3.77 -2.93 9.98
CA ILE A 163 -4.81 -2.26 10.79
C ILE A 163 -5.94 -1.66 9.95
N MET A 164 -5.69 -1.32 8.69
CA MET A 164 -6.72 -0.82 7.78
C MET A 164 -7.62 -1.94 7.20
N GLU A 165 -7.31 -3.20 7.51
CA GLU A 165 -8.07 -4.38 7.13
C GLU A 165 -8.91 -4.94 8.29
N LEU A 166 -8.93 -4.26 9.45
CA LEU A 166 -9.71 -4.68 10.59
C LEU A 166 -11.21 -4.73 10.27
N GLU A 167 -11.84 -5.86 10.53
CA GLU A 167 -13.28 -6.03 10.39
C GLU A 167 -14.07 -5.41 11.56
N LYS A 168 -13.44 -5.26 12.71
CA LYS A 168 -14.06 -4.78 13.95
C LYS A 168 -13.32 -3.59 14.52
N LEU A 169 -14.06 -2.55 14.89
CA LEU A 169 -13.52 -1.40 15.59
C LEU A 169 -12.98 -1.82 16.98
N PRO A 170 -11.71 -1.58 17.31
CA PRO A 170 -11.20 -1.85 18.65
C PRO A 170 -11.75 -0.82 19.64
N ARG A 171 -12.16 -1.27 20.84
CA ARG A 171 -12.57 -0.35 21.93
C ARG A 171 -11.39 0.48 22.44
N HIS A 172 -10.20 -0.12 22.42
CA HIS A 172 -8.96 0.56 22.83
C HIS A 172 -7.84 0.17 21.87
N LEU A 173 -7.22 1.16 21.27
CA LEU A 173 -6.06 1.04 20.41
C LEU A 173 -4.84 1.60 21.11
N VAL A 174 -3.76 0.82 21.18
CA VAL A 174 -2.44 1.28 21.64
C VAL A 174 -1.53 1.40 20.43
N ILE A 175 -0.94 2.56 20.24
CA ILE A 175 -0.02 2.86 19.13
C ILE A 175 1.39 3.01 19.71
N VAL A 176 2.34 2.25 19.15
CA VAL A 176 3.75 2.35 19.50
C VAL A 176 4.45 3.21 18.45
N GLY A 177 4.90 4.37 18.87
CA GLY A 177 5.53 5.41 18.06
C GLY A 177 4.62 6.62 17.80
N GLY A 178 5.08 7.82 18.19
CA GLY A 178 4.40 9.11 18.04
C GLY A 178 4.77 9.86 16.75
N GLY A 179 5.23 9.17 15.71
CA GLY A 179 5.49 9.76 14.41
C GLY A 179 4.18 10.10 13.65
N TYR A 180 4.31 10.78 12.48
CA TYR A 180 3.15 11.27 11.72
C TYR A 180 2.13 10.17 11.36
N ILE A 181 2.57 8.95 11.03
CA ILE A 181 1.67 7.81 10.78
C ILE A 181 0.89 7.46 12.05
N GLY A 182 1.58 7.31 13.19
CA GLY A 182 0.94 6.99 14.47
C GLY A 182 -0.09 8.02 14.89
N LEU A 183 0.21 9.31 14.75
CA LEU A 183 -0.71 10.41 15.08
C LEU A 183 -1.91 10.45 14.13
N GLU A 184 -1.72 10.17 12.84
CA GLU A 184 -2.83 10.10 11.88
C GLU A 184 -3.79 8.96 12.22
N PHE A 185 -3.27 7.76 12.51
CA PHE A 185 -4.09 6.63 12.96
C PHE A 185 -4.76 6.90 14.31
N ALA A 186 -4.07 7.56 15.24
CA ALA A 186 -4.64 7.96 16.52
C ALA A 186 -5.86 8.85 16.34
N SER A 187 -5.74 9.89 15.52
CA SER A 187 -6.85 10.81 15.19
C SER A 187 -8.01 10.07 14.50
N MET A 188 -7.70 9.19 13.54
CA MET A 188 -8.68 8.42 12.79
C MET A 188 -9.48 7.48 13.73
N PHE A 189 -8.82 6.66 14.54
CA PHE A 189 -9.50 5.73 15.43
C PHE A 189 -10.25 6.42 16.58
N ALA A 190 -9.72 7.54 17.10
CA ALA A 190 -10.44 8.39 18.04
C ALA A 190 -11.72 8.97 17.41
N GLY A 191 -11.67 9.40 16.15
CA GLY A 191 -12.84 9.86 15.39
C GLY A 191 -13.91 8.77 15.21
N PHE A 192 -13.52 7.50 15.11
CA PHE A 192 -14.42 6.35 15.13
C PHE A 192 -14.83 5.89 16.54
N GLY A 193 -14.46 6.64 17.60
CA GLY A 193 -14.90 6.36 18.96
C GLY A 193 -14.06 5.34 19.75
N SER A 194 -12.91 4.94 19.25
CA SER A 194 -11.95 4.13 20.03
C SER A 194 -11.27 4.99 21.11
N LYS A 195 -11.00 4.42 22.27
CA LYS A 195 -9.99 4.97 23.17
C LYS A 195 -8.61 4.74 22.54
N VAL A 196 -7.77 5.77 22.47
CA VAL A 196 -6.44 5.65 21.88
C VAL A 196 -5.38 6.03 22.94
N THR A 197 -4.32 5.23 23.00
CA THR A 197 -3.11 5.51 23.78
C THR A 197 -1.91 5.45 22.85
N ILE A 198 -1.04 6.47 22.90
CA ILE A 198 0.21 6.51 22.13
C ILE A 198 1.36 6.32 23.12
N LEU A 199 2.26 5.40 22.79
CA LEU A 199 3.51 5.17 23.50
C LEU A 199 4.66 5.72 22.65
N GLU A 200 5.35 6.74 23.15
CA GLU A 200 6.50 7.35 22.51
C GLU A 200 7.70 7.22 23.45
N ALA A 201 8.84 6.78 22.89
CA ALA A 201 10.06 6.63 23.68
C ALA A 201 10.85 7.94 23.80
N GLY A 202 10.65 8.86 22.86
CA GLY A 202 11.28 10.17 22.87
C GLY A 202 10.52 11.19 23.74
N GLU A 203 11.20 12.25 24.15
CA GLU A 203 10.60 13.33 24.92
C GLU A 203 9.63 14.22 24.11
N VAL A 204 9.72 14.17 22.79
CA VAL A 204 8.94 15.00 21.86
C VAL A 204 8.32 14.14 20.76
N PHE A 205 7.06 14.41 20.42
CA PHE A 205 6.41 13.83 19.22
C PHE A 205 6.98 14.48 17.94
N ILE A 206 7.12 13.66 16.88
CA ILE A 206 7.58 14.11 15.55
C ILE A 206 8.93 14.87 15.62
N PRO A 207 9.98 14.29 16.22
CA PRO A 207 11.22 15.04 16.50
C PRO A 207 12.04 15.39 15.25
N ARG A 208 11.64 14.94 14.07
CA ARG A 208 12.35 15.14 12.79
C ARG A 208 11.60 16.02 11.78
N GLU A 209 10.53 16.67 12.18
CA GLU A 209 9.78 17.63 11.37
C GLU A 209 9.86 19.04 11.96
#